data_3ac299e200f6ba02f4c39de049d84058
#
_entry.id   3ac299e200f6ba02f4c39de049d84058
#
_cell.length_a   1.000
_cell.length_b   1.000
_cell.length_c   1.000
_cell.angle_alpha   90.00
_cell.angle_beta   90.00
_cell.angle_gamma   90.00
#
_symmetry.space_group_name_H-M   'P 1'
#
loop_
_entity.id
_entity.type
_entity.pdbx_description
1 polymer ?
#
loop_
_entity_poly.entity_id
_entity_poly.type
_entity_poly.pdbx_seq_one_letter_code
_entity_poly.pdbx_strand_id
1 'polypeptide(L)'
;MRILLLCDDWAGHANTIHDHINAFRTLSRHDVRTFNPVGMRNSVALDLDAFDAVVIHYSIIVTHQRYLSEPFREKLRRYRGLKAQYIQDEYRWVDRITAAMRDLGINVLFTLVDEPSASIIYDSRLPGVRRVHTLTGYVSEELARRPWRPIRERTIDVGYRGRDIPYWIGRITREKVDVGRGFLERAPRYGLKVDIAWGEADRIYGERWIDFVSSCRATLCSESGASITDFDGSAERGVVEYLRSHPGADFEEVHRAVLEPYEGNAPMPVVSPRVFEAAALGTALVMFPGHYSGTVQPDKHYIKLEKDFSNMDDVVRMLRDDAFVAVLTQRAADHLVRSGRWGFRDMIRQFDQVMDEEVKPSARRRSMPVGHALAVAERNLRVPPPATRVMRAVVGAAGALRGRQFARRGDIESGALIVKAGMAVRAVLGDPELRSVYRTGRRLGYSRAALLVELLELSLMLRAARGDLPSRERFELSSAFDAARGVLRVVSVPVGSGSRAGVAGEQVDSIEWDHSAFGGIVELVRPAVSVGIGSNGVRKFELMAQAGKRDPQLLRRVLAPVMGSPARVSIPVA
;
A
#
# COMPACT_ATOMS: atom_id res chain seq x y z
N MET A 1 24.02 -9.66 17.13
CA MET A 1 22.74 -9.52 17.88
C MET A 1 21.65 -10.34 17.24
N ARG A 2 20.57 -10.62 17.97
CA ARG A 2 19.32 -11.19 17.45
C ARG A 2 18.30 -10.06 17.32
N ILE A 3 17.86 -9.79 16.13
CA ILE A 3 16.98 -8.67 15.81
C ILE A 3 15.66 -9.21 15.28
N LEU A 4 14.56 -8.73 15.84
CA LEU A 4 13.21 -8.97 15.32
C LEU A 4 12.80 -7.79 14.43
N LEU A 5 12.62 -8.03 13.14
CA LEU A 5 12.07 -7.07 12.20
C LEU A 5 10.55 -7.28 12.06
N LEU A 6 9.78 -6.37 12.61
CA LEU A 6 8.32 -6.34 12.43
C LEU A 6 8.02 -5.68 11.08
N CYS A 7 7.45 -6.44 10.16
CA CYS A 7 7.16 -5.95 8.81
C CYS A 7 5.87 -6.58 8.26
N ASP A 8 5.21 -5.86 7.37
CA ASP A 8 4.17 -6.42 6.52
C ASP A 8 4.81 -6.91 5.23
N ASP A 9 4.99 -8.22 5.14
CA ASP A 9 5.62 -8.91 4.01
C ASP A 9 4.59 -9.42 2.99
N TRP A 10 3.44 -8.75 2.89
CA TRP A 10 2.40 -9.12 1.95
C TRP A 10 2.90 -9.06 0.50
N ALA A 11 2.67 -10.14 -0.25
CA ALA A 11 3.20 -10.31 -1.61
C ALA A 11 2.70 -9.26 -2.64
N GLY A 12 1.66 -8.49 -2.31
CA GLY A 12 1.14 -7.42 -3.17
C GLY A 12 1.81 -6.06 -2.97
N HIS A 13 2.79 -5.95 -2.08
CA HIS A 13 3.57 -4.73 -1.94
C HIS A 13 4.48 -4.46 -3.14
N ALA A 14 4.90 -3.21 -3.30
CA ALA A 14 5.89 -2.81 -4.30
C ALA A 14 7.24 -3.52 -4.08
N ASN A 15 8.00 -3.74 -5.16
CA ASN A 15 9.31 -4.39 -5.11
C ASN A 15 10.24 -3.73 -4.08
N THR A 16 10.22 -2.39 -3.99
CA THR A 16 11.04 -1.63 -3.04
C THR A 16 10.82 -2.03 -1.59
N ILE A 17 9.61 -2.42 -1.19
CA ILE A 17 9.31 -2.91 0.16
C ILE A 17 9.92 -4.30 0.37
N HIS A 18 9.76 -5.19 -0.60
CA HIS A 18 10.33 -6.53 -0.54
C HIS A 18 11.86 -6.50 -0.53
N ASP A 19 12.46 -5.69 -1.38
CA ASP A 19 13.91 -5.51 -1.45
C ASP A 19 14.47 -4.98 -0.13
N HIS A 20 13.80 -4.00 0.46
CA HIS A 20 14.19 -3.43 1.75
C HIS A 20 14.11 -4.47 2.88
N ILE A 21 13.02 -5.22 2.99
CA ILE A 21 12.88 -6.29 3.98
C ILE A 21 13.92 -7.39 3.76
N ASN A 22 14.14 -7.79 2.51
CA ASN A 22 15.12 -8.82 2.17
C ASN A 22 16.55 -8.39 2.47
N ALA A 23 16.89 -7.11 2.27
CA ALA A 23 18.21 -6.59 2.59
C ALA A 23 18.59 -6.82 4.06
N PHE A 24 17.68 -6.59 5.01
CA PHE A 24 17.94 -6.88 6.43
C PHE A 24 18.21 -8.35 6.67
N ARG A 25 17.49 -9.24 6.00
CA ARG A 25 17.61 -10.70 6.20
C ARG A 25 18.90 -11.28 5.62
N THR A 26 19.39 -10.69 4.52
CA THR A 26 20.46 -11.28 3.71
C THR A 26 21.79 -10.57 3.83
N LEU A 27 21.80 -9.28 4.16
CA LEU A 27 23.01 -8.46 4.16
C LEU A 27 23.48 -8.04 5.56
N SER A 28 22.60 -8.06 6.55
CA SER A 28 22.98 -7.72 7.93
C SER A 28 23.93 -8.77 8.51
N ARG A 29 24.94 -8.33 9.26
CA ARG A 29 25.81 -9.19 10.05
C ARG A 29 25.12 -9.74 11.31
N HIS A 30 23.93 -9.26 11.63
CA HIS A 30 23.12 -9.70 12.76
C HIS A 30 22.17 -10.83 12.35
N ASP A 31 21.68 -11.62 13.31
CA ASP A 31 20.61 -12.61 13.09
C ASP A 31 19.27 -11.88 13.05
N VAL A 32 18.87 -11.40 11.86
CA VAL A 32 17.60 -10.70 11.65
C VAL A 32 16.50 -11.70 11.31
N ARG A 33 15.43 -11.70 12.09
CA ARG A 33 14.23 -12.50 11.87
C ARG A 33 13.04 -11.61 11.63
N THR A 34 12.29 -11.92 10.59
CA THR A 34 11.07 -11.17 10.23
C THR A 34 9.85 -11.76 10.90
N PHE A 35 8.92 -10.88 11.26
CA PHE A 35 7.62 -11.27 11.77
C PHE A 35 6.54 -10.29 11.30
N ASN A 36 5.44 -10.82 10.74
CA ASN A 36 4.30 -10.00 10.30
C ASN A 36 3.23 -9.96 11.40
N PRO A 37 3.08 -8.83 12.12
CA PRO A 37 2.08 -8.67 13.18
C PRO A 37 0.69 -8.29 12.67
N VAL A 38 0.54 -8.02 11.36
CA VAL A 38 -0.70 -7.48 10.79
C VAL A 38 -1.89 -8.42 11.02
N GLY A 39 -2.95 -7.88 11.58
CA GLY A 39 -4.19 -8.63 11.88
C GLY A 39 -4.13 -9.53 13.10
N MET A 40 -3.03 -9.52 13.85
CA MET A 40 -2.94 -10.24 15.13
C MET A 40 -3.73 -9.53 16.23
N ARG A 41 -4.78 -10.17 16.73
CA ARG A 41 -5.52 -9.65 17.90
C ARG A 41 -4.86 -9.98 19.23
N ASN A 42 -4.24 -11.15 19.34
CA ASN A 42 -3.59 -11.63 20.55
C ASN A 42 -2.19 -12.11 20.19
N SER A 43 -1.23 -11.24 20.28
CA SER A 43 0.19 -11.54 20.06
C SER A 43 0.87 -12.17 21.28
N VAL A 44 0.10 -12.77 22.14
CA VAL A 44 0.56 -13.19 23.48
C VAL A 44 1.71 -14.20 23.41
N ALA A 45 1.81 -14.94 22.32
CA ALA A 45 2.75 -16.04 22.21
C ALA A 45 4.17 -15.64 21.73
N LEU A 46 4.37 -14.45 21.17
CA LEU A 46 5.70 -14.00 20.74
C LEU A 46 6.48 -13.50 21.94
N ASP A 47 7.58 -14.17 22.27
CA ASP A 47 8.51 -13.76 23.32
C ASP A 47 9.52 -12.73 22.74
N LEU A 48 9.33 -11.46 23.05
CA LEU A 48 10.23 -10.39 22.63
C LEU A 48 11.59 -10.44 23.34
N ASP A 49 11.66 -10.99 24.55
CA ASP A 49 12.90 -11.08 25.33
C ASP A 49 13.89 -12.09 24.72
N ALA A 50 13.45 -12.88 23.72
CA ALA A 50 14.33 -13.70 22.89
C ALA A 50 15.26 -12.85 21.98
N PHE A 51 14.96 -11.57 21.78
CA PHE A 51 15.67 -10.68 20.89
C PHE A 51 16.42 -9.58 21.64
N ASP A 52 17.50 -9.08 21.06
CA ASP A 52 18.29 -7.97 21.59
C ASP A 52 17.71 -6.62 21.18
N ALA A 53 17.08 -6.60 20.00
CA ALA A 53 16.41 -5.44 19.43
C ALA A 53 15.15 -5.82 18.70
N VAL A 54 14.19 -4.89 18.66
CA VAL A 54 13.00 -4.92 17.83
C VAL A 54 13.06 -3.73 16.87
N VAL A 55 12.94 -4.01 15.58
CA VAL A 55 12.91 -2.98 14.53
C VAL A 55 11.51 -2.99 13.92
N ILE A 56 10.88 -1.85 13.85
CA ILE A 56 9.58 -1.66 13.20
C ILE A 56 9.83 -1.08 11.80
N HIS A 57 9.52 -1.88 10.79
CA HIS A 57 9.66 -1.48 9.39
C HIS A 57 8.55 -0.47 9.00
N TYR A 58 8.82 0.42 8.07
CA TYR A 58 7.85 1.43 7.59
C TYR A 58 6.57 0.84 6.98
N SER A 59 6.55 -0.44 6.59
CA SER A 59 5.31 -1.13 6.18
C SER A 59 4.33 -1.34 7.35
N ILE A 60 4.74 -1.05 8.58
CA ILE A 60 3.90 -1.12 9.79
C ILE A 60 3.48 0.29 10.21
N ILE A 61 2.20 0.60 10.03
CA ILE A 61 1.63 1.89 10.46
C ILE A 61 1.36 1.82 11.97
N VAL A 62 2.26 2.40 12.75
CA VAL A 62 2.23 2.29 14.23
C VAL A 62 1.00 2.90 14.89
N THR A 63 0.29 3.79 14.23
CA THR A 63 -0.94 4.42 14.74
C THR A 63 -2.19 3.55 14.57
N HIS A 64 -2.13 2.48 13.78
CA HIS A 64 -3.28 1.65 13.48
C HIS A 64 -3.26 0.31 14.22
N GLN A 65 -4.31 0.01 14.96
CA GLN A 65 -4.48 -1.28 15.67
C GLN A 65 -4.48 -2.51 14.73
N ARG A 66 -4.74 -2.32 13.46
CA ARG A 66 -4.63 -3.34 12.42
C ARG A 66 -3.21 -3.88 12.31
N TYR A 67 -2.22 -2.98 12.36
CA TYR A 67 -0.80 -3.34 12.24
C TYR A 67 -0.22 -3.79 13.58
N LEU A 68 -0.50 -3.04 14.65
CA LEU A 68 -0.09 -3.36 16.00
C LEU A 68 -1.31 -3.33 16.92
N SER A 69 -1.82 -4.50 17.28
CA SER A 69 -2.94 -4.61 18.22
C SER A 69 -2.53 -4.12 19.62
N GLU A 70 -3.50 -3.67 20.42
CA GLU A 70 -3.20 -3.15 21.75
C GLU A 70 -2.43 -4.15 22.65
N PRO A 71 -2.78 -5.46 22.68
CA PRO A 71 -1.96 -6.43 23.41
C PRO A 71 -0.52 -6.53 22.92
N PHE A 72 -0.26 -6.28 21.61
CA PHE A 72 1.10 -6.27 21.08
C PHE A 72 1.85 -5.00 21.42
N ARG A 73 1.17 -3.84 21.39
CA ARG A 73 1.73 -2.56 21.87
C ARG A 73 2.16 -2.66 23.33
N GLU A 74 1.34 -3.26 24.18
CA GLU A 74 1.67 -3.45 25.58
C GLU A 74 2.92 -4.33 25.78
N LYS A 75 3.13 -5.34 24.95
CA LYS A 75 4.37 -6.11 24.93
C LYS A 75 5.57 -5.24 24.53
N LEU A 76 5.42 -4.41 23.48
CA LEU A 76 6.49 -3.50 23.04
C LEU A 76 6.83 -2.46 24.09
N ARG A 77 5.84 -1.93 24.84
CA ARG A 77 6.10 -1.00 25.95
C ARG A 77 6.93 -1.67 27.07
N ARG A 78 6.61 -2.92 27.39
CA ARG A 78 7.32 -3.69 28.43
C ARG A 78 8.68 -4.19 28.00
N TYR A 79 8.91 -4.32 26.71
CA TYR A 79 10.18 -4.79 26.18
C TYR A 79 11.30 -3.80 26.49
N ARG A 80 12.38 -4.30 27.11
CA ARG A 80 13.51 -3.49 27.61
C ARG A 80 14.69 -3.41 26.65
N GLY A 81 14.67 -4.18 25.56
CA GLY A 81 15.69 -4.13 24.53
C GLY A 81 15.57 -2.88 23.65
N LEU A 82 16.51 -2.73 22.74
CA LEU A 82 16.55 -1.63 21.80
C LEU A 82 15.34 -1.66 20.87
N LYS A 83 14.67 -0.53 20.68
CA LYS A 83 13.56 -0.36 19.73
C LYS A 83 13.93 0.68 18.69
N ALA A 84 13.98 0.26 17.45
CA ALA A 84 14.21 1.13 16.30
C ALA A 84 13.00 1.12 15.37
N GLN A 85 12.79 2.20 14.64
CA GLN A 85 11.72 2.31 13.68
C GLN A 85 12.21 2.96 12.39
N TYR A 86 11.88 2.36 11.25
CA TYR A 86 11.89 3.00 9.94
C TYR A 86 10.54 3.64 9.68
N ILE A 87 10.53 4.82 9.10
CA ILE A 87 9.30 5.53 8.75
C ILE A 87 9.38 6.07 7.32
N GLN A 88 8.23 6.10 6.64
CA GLN A 88 7.97 6.83 5.40
C GLN A 88 6.65 7.59 5.57
N ASP A 89 6.33 8.49 4.65
CA ASP A 89 5.11 9.31 4.68
C ASP A 89 4.99 10.13 5.97
N GLU A 90 6.10 10.69 6.44
CA GLU A 90 6.26 11.41 7.71
C GLU A 90 5.53 12.76 7.75
N TYR A 91 4.96 13.17 6.65
CA TYR A 91 4.26 14.44 6.48
C TYR A 91 2.78 14.42 6.91
N ARG A 92 2.26 13.27 7.39
CA ARG A 92 0.85 13.10 7.71
C ARG A 92 0.62 12.73 9.17
N TRP A 93 -0.24 13.49 9.88
CA TRP A 93 -0.63 13.19 11.27
C TRP A 93 0.57 13.04 12.21
N VAL A 94 1.54 13.92 12.07
CA VAL A 94 2.85 13.84 12.75
C VAL A 94 2.72 13.71 14.26
N ASP A 95 1.83 14.50 14.88
CA ASP A 95 1.62 14.48 16.33
C ASP A 95 1.13 13.11 16.81
N ARG A 96 0.24 12.50 16.03
CA ARG A 96 -0.28 11.16 16.33
C ARG A 96 0.78 10.07 16.16
N ILE A 97 1.58 10.16 15.11
CA ILE A 97 2.64 9.19 14.82
C ILE A 97 3.73 9.28 15.88
N THR A 98 4.20 10.48 16.19
CA THR A 98 5.26 10.70 17.20
C THR A 98 4.79 10.36 18.61
N ALA A 99 3.52 10.62 18.95
CA ALA A 99 2.92 10.17 20.19
C ALA A 99 2.92 8.62 20.30
N ALA A 100 2.59 7.92 19.20
CA ALA A 100 2.64 6.45 19.16
C ALA A 100 4.08 5.92 19.30
N MET A 101 5.07 6.56 18.67
CA MET A 101 6.48 6.20 18.81
C MET A 101 6.98 6.38 20.26
N ARG A 102 6.61 7.50 20.89
CA ARG A 102 6.94 7.79 22.29
C ARG A 102 6.31 6.77 23.22
N ASP A 103 5.04 6.44 23.01
CA ASP A 103 4.31 5.44 23.77
C ASP A 103 4.97 4.04 23.68
N LEU A 104 5.43 3.67 22.49
CA LEU A 104 6.17 2.42 22.29
C LEU A 104 7.60 2.46 22.84
N GLY A 105 8.12 3.65 23.13
CA GLY A 105 9.48 3.84 23.63
C GLY A 105 10.55 3.60 22.57
N ILE A 106 10.37 4.15 21.36
CA ILE A 106 11.36 4.08 20.27
C ILE A 106 12.63 4.81 20.70
N ASN A 107 13.78 4.20 20.45
CA ASN A 107 15.11 4.76 20.79
C ASN A 107 15.81 5.32 19.54
N VAL A 108 15.63 4.68 18.39
CA VAL A 108 16.25 5.05 17.11
C VAL A 108 15.17 5.21 16.05
N LEU A 109 15.19 6.31 15.32
CA LEU A 109 14.32 6.62 14.20
C LEU A 109 15.13 6.75 12.91
N PHE A 110 14.87 5.88 11.95
CA PHE A 110 15.36 6.00 10.58
C PHE A 110 14.32 6.78 9.77
N THR A 111 14.67 8.01 9.39
CA THR A 111 13.79 9.03 8.80
C THR A 111 14.25 9.42 7.40
N LEU A 112 13.30 9.79 6.53
CA LEU A 112 13.58 10.34 5.20
C LEU A 112 13.80 11.84 5.22
N VAL A 113 13.52 12.49 6.35
CA VAL A 113 13.52 13.95 6.46
C VAL A 113 14.91 14.47 6.75
N ASP A 114 15.36 15.41 5.92
CA ASP A 114 16.62 16.13 6.10
C ASP A 114 16.43 17.34 7.04
N GLU A 115 17.54 17.86 7.53
CA GLU A 115 17.54 19.15 8.24
C GLU A 115 17.29 20.32 7.25
N PRO A 116 16.60 21.40 7.64
CA PRO A 116 16.11 21.66 9.02
C PRO A 116 14.75 21.06 9.37
N SER A 117 14.04 20.48 8.41
CA SER A 117 12.68 19.95 8.62
C SER A 117 12.63 18.84 9.68
N ALA A 118 13.67 18.01 9.78
CA ALA A 118 13.76 16.97 10.79
C ALA A 118 13.72 17.55 12.22
N SER A 119 14.40 18.67 12.48
CA SER A 119 14.36 19.36 13.77
C SER A 119 12.97 19.94 14.07
N ILE A 120 12.32 20.57 13.09
CA ILE A 120 10.95 21.09 13.22
C ILE A 120 9.96 19.96 13.56
N ILE A 121 10.12 18.82 12.94
CA ILE A 121 9.20 17.68 13.10
C ILE A 121 9.46 16.96 14.43
N TYR A 122 10.70 16.72 14.82
CA TYR A 122 11.02 15.73 15.84
C TYR A 122 11.56 16.26 17.15
N ASP A 123 12.28 17.40 17.22
CA ASP A 123 13.01 17.81 18.42
C ASP A 123 12.12 17.87 19.65
N SER A 124 10.99 18.55 19.57
CA SER A 124 10.05 18.68 20.68
C SER A 124 9.19 17.43 20.91
N ARG A 125 8.97 16.63 19.85
CA ARG A 125 8.06 15.48 19.88
C ARG A 125 8.72 14.19 20.31
N LEU A 126 9.98 14.01 19.97
CA LEU A 126 10.77 12.80 20.26
C LEU A 126 12.12 13.16 20.90
N PRO A 127 12.13 13.86 22.05
CA PRO A 127 13.36 14.24 22.70
C PRO A 127 14.17 12.99 23.08
N GLY A 128 15.47 13.00 22.78
CA GLY A 128 16.39 11.91 23.09
C GLY A 128 16.31 10.69 22.18
N VAL A 129 15.47 10.69 21.17
CA VAL A 129 15.46 9.66 20.11
C VAL A 129 16.58 9.99 19.11
N ARG A 130 17.47 9.02 18.87
CA ARG A 130 18.50 9.16 17.84
C ARG A 130 17.84 9.12 16.46
N ARG A 131 18.09 10.15 15.66
CA ARG A 131 17.65 10.20 14.26
C ARG A 131 18.78 9.75 13.34
N VAL A 132 18.43 8.99 12.34
CA VAL A 132 19.35 8.51 11.28
C VAL A 132 18.68 8.75 9.95
N HIS A 133 19.27 9.56 9.09
CA HIS A 133 18.74 9.82 7.77
C HIS A 133 18.88 8.58 6.88
N THR A 134 17.85 8.27 6.13
CA THR A 134 17.77 7.15 5.18
C THR A 134 17.05 7.59 3.90
N LEU A 135 17.03 6.76 2.88
CA LEU A 135 16.41 7.08 1.60
C LEU A 135 15.13 6.27 1.35
N THR A 136 14.32 6.74 0.42
CA THR A 136 13.08 6.07 -0.02
C THR A 136 13.34 4.75 -0.75
N GLY A 137 14.54 4.52 -1.23
CA GLY A 137 14.95 3.31 -1.94
C GLY A 137 16.45 3.27 -2.18
N TYR A 138 16.91 2.10 -2.58
CA TYR A 138 18.32 1.79 -2.81
C TYR A 138 18.44 0.85 -4.00
N VAL A 139 19.62 0.76 -4.59
CA VAL A 139 19.90 -0.18 -5.66
C VAL A 139 20.09 -1.58 -5.10
N SER A 140 19.31 -2.55 -5.58
CA SER A 140 19.52 -3.96 -5.26
C SER A 140 20.69 -4.53 -6.10
N GLU A 141 21.38 -5.54 -5.57
CA GLU A 141 22.46 -6.20 -6.31
C GLU A 141 21.96 -6.89 -7.59
N GLU A 142 20.73 -7.39 -7.56
CA GLU A 142 20.11 -8.01 -8.73
C GLU A 142 19.89 -6.97 -9.82
N LEU A 143 19.33 -5.80 -9.47
CA LEU A 143 19.08 -4.71 -10.41
C LEU A 143 20.41 -4.15 -10.97
N ALA A 144 21.43 -4.00 -10.12
CA ALA A 144 22.75 -3.51 -10.53
C ALA A 144 23.46 -4.42 -11.55
N ARG A 145 23.16 -5.72 -11.56
CA ARG A 145 23.75 -6.70 -12.49
C ARG A 145 22.98 -6.88 -13.79
N ARG A 146 21.80 -6.26 -13.92
CA ARG A 146 21.01 -6.39 -15.14
C ARG A 146 21.74 -5.78 -16.34
N PRO A 147 21.78 -6.49 -17.48
CA PRO A 147 22.34 -5.95 -18.70
C PRO A 147 21.48 -4.79 -19.21
N TRP A 148 22.13 -3.76 -19.69
CA TRP A 148 21.44 -2.63 -20.30
C TRP A 148 20.92 -3.00 -21.69
N ARG A 149 19.67 -2.63 -21.96
CA ARG A 149 19.16 -2.69 -23.33
C ARG A 149 19.87 -1.62 -24.17
N PRO A 150 20.44 -1.96 -25.33
CA PRO A 150 21.06 -0.98 -26.21
C PRO A 150 20.11 0.18 -26.57
N ILE A 151 20.62 1.39 -26.66
CA ILE A 151 19.79 2.60 -26.90
C ILE A 151 18.93 2.44 -28.16
N ARG A 152 19.46 1.82 -29.21
CA ARG A 152 18.77 1.60 -30.49
C ARG A 152 17.60 0.61 -30.40
N GLU A 153 17.59 -0.24 -29.40
CA GLU A 153 16.53 -1.23 -29.18
C GLU A 153 15.42 -0.72 -28.26
N ARG A 154 15.57 0.50 -27.73
CA ARG A 154 14.58 1.12 -26.89
C ARG A 154 13.48 1.73 -27.75
N THR A 155 12.26 1.22 -27.59
CA THR A 155 11.11 1.55 -28.47
C THR A 155 10.34 2.78 -28.04
N ILE A 156 10.57 3.28 -26.84
CA ILE A 156 9.90 4.43 -26.22
C ILE A 156 10.96 5.53 -26.02
N ASP A 157 10.73 6.72 -26.59
CA ASP A 157 11.66 7.83 -26.38
C ASP A 157 11.59 8.33 -24.95
N VAL A 158 10.37 8.56 -24.43
CA VAL A 158 10.19 8.96 -23.03
C VAL A 158 9.02 8.22 -22.40
N GLY A 159 9.31 7.45 -21.35
CA GLY A 159 8.31 6.74 -20.56
C GLY A 159 8.11 7.37 -19.18
N TYR A 160 6.88 7.29 -18.67
CA TYR A 160 6.58 7.76 -17.32
C TYR A 160 5.33 7.10 -16.74
N ARG A 161 5.41 6.77 -15.45
CA ARG A 161 4.25 6.41 -14.65
C ARG A 161 4.23 7.30 -13.40
N GLY A 162 3.38 8.30 -13.42
CA GLY A 162 3.12 9.18 -12.29
C GLY A 162 2.08 8.61 -11.32
N ARG A 163 1.65 9.45 -10.41
CA ARG A 163 0.49 9.23 -9.55
C ARG A 163 -0.16 10.55 -9.22
N ASP A 164 -1.46 10.61 -9.38
CA ASP A 164 -2.24 11.72 -8.82
C ASP A 164 -2.38 11.52 -7.31
N ILE A 165 -1.89 12.48 -6.55
CA ILE A 165 -1.76 12.41 -5.10
C ILE A 165 -2.68 13.47 -4.47
N PRO A 166 -3.25 13.21 -3.28
CA PRO A 166 -4.12 14.17 -2.60
C PRO A 166 -3.49 15.56 -2.44
N TYR A 167 -4.30 16.60 -2.61
CA TYR A 167 -3.84 18.00 -2.61
C TYR A 167 -3.19 18.45 -1.30
N TRP A 168 -3.62 17.90 -0.16
CA TRP A 168 -3.12 18.28 1.16
C TRP A 168 -1.64 17.96 1.41
N ILE A 169 -0.99 17.25 0.49
CA ILE A 169 0.46 16.97 0.56
C ILE A 169 1.28 18.14 -0.02
N GLY A 170 0.64 19.08 -0.72
CA GLY A 170 1.24 20.32 -1.21
C GLY A 170 1.77 20.27 -2.64
N ARG A 171 2.42 21.35 -3.06
CA ARG A 171 2.85 21.61 -4.45
C ARG A 171 3.83 20.58 -5.00
N ILE A 172 4.78 20.12 -4.20
CA ILE A 172 5.79 19.15 -4.64
C ILE A 172 5.16 17.90 -5.26
N THR A 173 4.00 17.49 -4.75
CA THR A 173 3.33 16.29 -5.25
C THR A 173 2.60 16.49 -6.55
N ARG A 174 2.22 17.73 -6.87
CA ARG A 174 1.60 18.08 -8.17
C ARG A 174 2.58 17.92 -9.32
N GLU A 175 3.85 18.18 -9.07
CA GLU A 175 4.90 18.00 -10.05
C GLU A 175 4.95 16.58 -10.65
N LYS A 176 4.46 15.58 -9.91
CA LYS A 176 4.35 14.19 -10.41
C LYS A 176 3.34 14.04 -11.55
N VAL A 177 2.30 14.85 -11.56
CA VAL A 177 1.34 14.90 -12.67
C VAL A 177 1.81 15.91 -13.72
N ASP A 178 2.28 17.06 -13.28
CA ASP A 178 2.62 18.18 -14.15
C ASP A 178 3.78 17.86 -15.08
N VAL A 179 4.83 17.16 -14.60
CA VAL A 179 5.95 16.73 -15.44
C VAL A 179 5.49 15.81 -16.58
N GLY A 180 4.57 14.90 -16.27
CA GLY A 180 3.99 13.99 -17.27
C GLY A 180 3.06 14.69 -18.23
N ARG A 181 2.13 15.50 -17.72
CA ARG A 181 1.13 16.23 -18.50
C ARG A 181 1.81 17.22 -19.45
N GLY A 182 2.65 18.10 -18.91
CA GLY A 182 3.31 19.12 -19.71
C GLY A 182 4.25 18.54 -20.76
N PHE A 183 4.90 17.41 -20.48
CA PHE A 183 5.70 16.71 -21.48
C PHE A 183 4.83 16.06 -22.58
N LEU A 184 3.74 15.39 -22.18
CA LEU A 184 2.82 14.73 -23.10
C LEU A 184 2.16 15.72 -24.07
N GLU A 185 1.77 16.91 -23.60
CA GLU A 185 1.18 17.98 -24.42
C GLU A 185 2.15 18.49 -25.48
N ARG A 186 3.44 18.50 -25.20
CA ARG A 186 4.49 19.04 -26.08
C ARG A 186 5.14 18.01 -27.00
N ALA A 187 5.14 16.74 -26.58
CA ALA A 187 5.79 15.64 -27.30
C ALA A 187 5.41 15.51 -28.79
N PRO A 188 4.13 15.70 -29.22
CA PRO A 188 3.72 15.60 -30.62
C PRO A 188 4.45 16.57 -31.53
N ARG A 189 4.76 17.79 -31.07
CA ARG A 189 5.51 18.82 -31.85
C ARG A 189 6.88 18.30 -32.26
N TYR A 190 7.45 17.39 -31.48
CA TYR A 190 8.78 16.83 -31.72
C TYR A 190 8.76 15.44 -32.36
N GLY A 191 7.57 14.85 -32.57
CA GLY A 191 7.45 13.49 -33.10
C GLY A 191 8.02 12.42 -32.18
N LEU A 192 8.02 12.66 -30.86
CA LEU A 192 8.51 11.70 -29.86
C LEU A 192 7.51 10.58 -29.61
N LYS A 193 8.01 9.36 -29.53
CA LYS A 193 7.24 8.19 -29.08
C LYS A 193 7.23 8.17 -27.55
N VAL A 194 6.09 8.54 -26.96
CA VAL A 194 5.96 8.62 -25.51
C VAL A 194 4.96 7.61 -24.98
N ASP A 195 5.23 7.09 -23.77
CA ASP A 195 4.31 6.28 -22.99
C ASP A 195 4.24 6.85 -21.57
N ILE A 196 3.33 7.80 -21.37
CA ILE A 196 3.21 8.63 -20.17
C ILE A 196 1.81 8.51 -19.62
N ALA A 197 1.70 8.12 -18.34
CA ALA A 197 0.43 8.03 -17.63
C ALA A 197 0.61 8.28 -16.13
N TRP A 198 -0.49 8.67 -15.44
CA TRP A 198 -0.52 8.89 -13.99
C TRP A 198 -1.79 8.40 -13.32
N GLY A 199 -2.64 7.71 -14.07
CA GLY A 199 -3.83 7.05 -13.53
C GLY A 199 -3.49 5.82 -12.70
N GLU A 200 -4.36 5.48 -11.75
CA GLU A 200 -4.17 4.31 -10.90
C GLU A 200 -4.20 3.00 -11.70
N ALA A 201 -5.02 2.96 -12.77
CA ALA A 201 -5.11 1.81 -13.67
C ALA A 201 -3.83 1.56 -14.49
N ASP A 202 -3.02 2.60 -14.68
CA ASP A 202 -1.81 2.56 -15.52
C ASP A 202 -0.57 2.13 -14.74
N ARG A 203 -0.71 1.78 -13.47
CA ARG A 203 0.41 1.38 -12.62
C ARG A 203 1.00 0.05 -13.05
N ILE A 204 2.32 0.00 -13.10
CA ILE A 204 3.09 -1.17 -13.47
C ILE A 204 3.97 -1.58 -12.29
N TYR A 205 4.03 -2.88 -12.00
CA TYR A 205 4.80 -3.44 -10.89
C TYR A 205 5.64 -4.64 -11.32
N GLY A 206 6.59 -5.04 -10.48
CA GLY A 206 7.40 -6.22 -10.67
C GLY A 206 8.28 -6.14 -11.92
N GLU A 207 8.51 -7.28 -12.57
CA GLU A 207 9.32 -7.36 -13.80
C GLU A 207 8.79 -6.48 -14.93
N ARG A 208 7.48 -6.32 -15.03
CA ARG A 208 6.87 -5.45 -16.04
C ARG A 208 7.29 -3.99 -15.90
N TRP A 209 7.54 -3.53 -14.66
CA TRP A 209 8.08 -2.20 -14.42
C TRP A 209 9.52 -2.09 -14.89
N ILE A 210 10.35 -3.07 -14.59
CA ILE A 210 11.75 -3.12 -15.02
C ILE A 210 11.84 -3.17 -16.56
N ASP A 211 11.02 -3.99 -17.21
CA ASP A 211 10.94 -4.07 -18.67
C ASP A 211 10.48 -2.76 -19.29
N PHE A 212 9.49 -2.10 -18.69
CA PHE A 212 9.02 -0.80 -19.14
C PHE A 212 10.14 0.25 -19.09
N VAL A 213 10.81 0.40 -17.94
CA VAL A 213 11.91 1.37 -17.80
C VAL A 213 13.05 1.05 -18.76
N SER A 214 13.42 -0.22 -18.90
CA SER A 214 14.46 -0.67 -19.85
C SER A 214 14.10 -0.41 -21.31
N SER A 215 12.79 -0.34 -21.64
CA SER A 215 12.32 -0.07 -23.00
C SER A 215 12.30 1.43 -23.33
N CYS A 216 12.47 2.29 -22.34
CA CYS A 216 12.48 3.73 -22.50
C CYS A 216 13.90 4.25 -22.72
N ARG A 217 14.08 5.16 -23.69
CA ARG A 217 15.32 5.92 -23.86
C ARG A 217 15.57 6.83 -22.65
N ALA A 218 14.50 7.47 -22.18
CA ALA A 218 14.49 8.25 -20.96
C ALA A 218 13.20 8.05 -20.15
N THR A 219 13.25 8.36 -18.87
CA THR A 219 12.09 8.46 -18.00
C THR A 219 12.01 9.81 -17.33
N LEU A 220 10.77 10.33 -17.15
CA LEU A 220 10.56 11.55 -16.40
C LEU A 220 10.65 11.29 -14.89
N CYS A 221 11.06 12.31 -14.14
CA CYS A 221 11.00 12.28 -12.69
C CYS A 221 10.81 13.70 -12.12
N SER A 222 10.19 13.77 -10.96
CA SER A 222 10.14 14.92 -10.07
C SER A 222 10.46 14.45 -8.65
N GLU A 223 10.61 15.37 -7.73
CA GLU A 223 10.76 15.02 -6.31
C GLU A 223 9.56 14.24 -5.79
N SER A 224 9.84 13.39 -4.83
CA SER A 224 8.85 12.72 -3.98
C SER A 224 8.77 13.42 -2.62
N GLY A 225 7.92 12.90 -1.73
CA GLY A 225 7.71 13.48 -0.41
C GLY A 225 6.57 14.48 -0.41
N ALA A 226 6.73 15.58 0.34
CA ALA A 226 5.69 16.57 0.57
C ALA A 226 6.29 17.98 0.72
N SER A 227 5.56 19.01 0.32
CA SER A 227 5.88 20.40 0.68
C SER A 227 5.06 20.90 1.88
N ILE A 228 4.04 20.14 2.28
CA ILE A 228 3.24 20.39 3.48
C ILE A 228 3.44 19.22 4.45
N THR A 229 3.78 19.53 5.68
CA THR A 229 3.74 18.60 6.81
C THR A 229 2.49 18.86 7.64
N ASP A 230 1.55 17.92 7.64
CA ASP A 230 0.30 17.99 8.38
C ASP A 230 0.48 17.42 9.79
N PHE A 231 0.70 18.31 10.76
CA PHE A 231 1.01 17.93 12.13
C PHE A 231 -0.16 17.25 12.85
N ASP A 232 -1.34 17.84 12.77
CA ASP A 232 -2.54 17.42 13.52
C ASP A 232 -3.68 16.89 12.65
N GLY A 233 -3.49 16.84 11.33
CA GLY A 233 -4.49 16.45 10.34
C GLY A 233 -5.40 17.60 9.91
N SER A 234 -5.09 18.85 10.25
CA SER A 234 -5.93 20.00 9.89
C SER A 234 -5.89 20.32 8.40
N ALA A 235 -4.73 20.19 7.75
CA ALA A 235 -4.60 20.40 6.32
C ALA A 235 -5.43 19.36 5.52
N GLU A 236 -5.33 18.08 5.88
CA GLU A 236 -6.11 17.02 5.25
C GLU A 236 -7.62 17.24 5.44
N ARG A 237 -8.07 17.53 6.66
CA ARG A 237 -9.50 17.80 6.95
C ARG A 237 -10.00 19.02 6.20
N GLY A 238 -9.23 20.11 6.16
CA GLY A 238 -9.59 21.32 5.44
C GLY A 238 -9.80 21.08 3.95
N VAL A 239 -8.89 20.33 3.31
CA VAL A 239 -9.03 19.95 1.89
C VAL A 239 -10.27 19.08 1.66
N VAL A 240 -10.50 18.07 2.50
CA VAL A 240 -11.67 17.19 2.37
C VAL A 240 -12.97 17.98 2.51
N GLU A 241 -13.04 18.91 3.45
CA GLU A 241 -14.22 19.76 3.67
C GLU A 241 -14.44 20.72 2.49
N TYR A 242 -13.38 21.35 2.01
CA TYR A 242 -13.47 22.26 0.87
C TYR A 242 -13.95 21.54 -0.40
N LEU A 243 -13.36 20.39 -0.73
CA LEU A 243 -13.75 19.58 -1.90
C LEU A 243 -15.18 19.01 -1.78
N ARG A 244 -15.69 18.82 -0.57
CA ARG A 244 -17.09 18.42 -0.37
C ARG A 244 -18.06 19.52 -0.77
N SER A 245 -17.73 20.77 -0.48
CA SER A 245 -18.54 21.94 -0.82
C SER A 245 -18.28 22.48 -2.23
N HIS A 246 -17.11 22.20 -2.80
CA HIS A 246 -16.67 22.61 -4.14
C HIS A 246 -16.20 21.39 -4.97
N PRO A 247 -17.14 20.52 -5.37
CA PRO A 247 -16.78 19.34 -6.19
C PRO A 247 -16.22 19.79 -7.53
N GLY A 248 -14.98 19.40 -7.81
CA GLY A 248 -14.30 19.76 -9.05
C GLY A 248 -13.34 20.95 -8.94
N ALA A 249 -13.17 21.53 -7.73
CA ALA A 249 -12.13 22.52 -7.50
C ALA A 249 -10.76 21.95 -7.83
N ASP A 250 -9.95 22.72 -8.55
CA ASP A 250 -8.59 22.34 -8.90
C ASP A 250 -7.61 22.57 -7.74
N PHE A 251 -6.36 22.14 -7.94
CA PHE A 251 -5.34 22.27 -6.91
C PHE A 251 -5.09 23.73 -6.51
N GLU A 252 -5.01 24.66 -7.47
CA GLU A 252 -4.68 26.06 -7.19
C GLU A 252 -5.80 26.76 -6.41
N GLU A 253 -7.04 26.40 -6.68
CA GLU A 253 -8.20 26.89 -5.94
C GLU A 253 -8.17 26.38 -4.48
N VAL A 254 -7.98 25.06 -4.30
CA VAL A 254 -7.88 24.46 -2.97
C VAL A 254 -6.64 24.97 -2.22
N HIS A 255 -5.53 25.12 -2.91
CA HIS A 255 -4.30 25.62 -2.30
C HIS A 255 -4.50 27.03 -1.74
N ARG A 256 -5.03 27.95 -2.53
CA ARG A 256 -5.30 29.32 -2.10
C ARG A 256 -6.30 29.39 -0.94
N ALA A 257 -7.34 28.56 -0.99
CA ALA A 257 -8.41 28.59 0.01
C ALA A 257 -8.03 27.91 1.34
N VAL A 258 -7.18 26.89 1.30
CA VAL A 258 -6.95 26.00 2.46
C VAL A 258 -5.48 25.79 2.77
N LEU A 259 -4.62 25.58 1.77
CA LEU A 259 -3.28 25.04 1.96
C LEU A 259 -2.18 26.10 2.07
N GLU A 260 -2.42 27.32 1.61
CA GLU A 260 -1.42 28.38 1.61
C GLU A 260 -0.74 28.61 2.97
N PRO A 261 -1.46 28.56 4.13
CA PRO A 261 -0.84 28.71 5.45
C PRO A 261 0.09 27.55 5.85
N TYR A 262 -0.03 26.41 5.20
CA TYR A 262 0.76 25.20 5.52
C TYR A 262 1.93 24.99 4.56
N GLU A 263 1.89 25.60 3.35
CA GLU A 263 2.89 25.35 2.30
C GLU A 263 4.29 25.71 2.78
N GLY A 264 5.21 24.76 2.68
CA GLY A 264 6.61 24.96 3.09
C GLY A 264 6.88 24.94 4.59
N ASN A 265 5.92 24.57 5.43
CA ASN A 265 6.05 24.61 6.91
C ASN A 265 7.14 23.65 7.45
N ALA A 266 7.32 22.49 6.86
CA ALA A 266 8.45 21.57 7.07
C ALA A 266 8.54 20.66 5.84
N PRO A 267 9.09 21.12 4.72
CA PRO A 267 9.10 20.39 3.48
C PRO A 267 10.00 19.15 3.56
N MET A 268 9.60 18.10 2.87
CA MET A 268 10.28 16.83 2.79
C MET A 268 10.52 16.45 1.31
N PRO A 269 11.40 17.15 0.60
CA PRO A 269 11.78 16.82 -0.78
C PRO A 269 12.69 15.60 -0.78
N VAL A 270 12.21 14.45 -1.25
CA VAL A 270 12.98 13.21 -1.24
C VAL A 270 13.15 12.64 -2.64
N VAL A 271 14.24 11.90 -2.84
CA VAL A 271 14.50 11.19 -4.08
C VAL A 271 13.45 10.08 -4.29
N SER A 272 13.00 9.89 -5.52
CA SER A 272 12.16 8.74 -5.89
C SER A 272 13.03 7.50 -6.13
N PRO A 273 12.60 6.29 -5.72
CA PRO A 273 13.29 5.04 -6.07
C PRO A 273 13.55 4.89 -7.57
N ARG A 274 12.69 5.44 -8.41
CA ARG A 274 12.84 5.46 -9.87
C ARG A 274 14.19 6.01 -10.35
N VAL A 275 14.77 6.97 -9.63
CA VAL A 275 16.07 7.55 -9.98
C VAL A 275 17.16 6.48 -9.96
N PHE A 276 17.14 5.63 -8.94
CA PHE A 276 18.07 4.51 -8.80
C PHE A 276 17.79 3.41 -9.82
N GLU A 277 16.52 3.08 -10.04
CA GLU A 277 16.09 2.07 -11.00
C GLU A 277 16.47 2.45 -12.43
N ALA A 278 16.22 3.69 -12.84
CA ALA A 278 16.58 4.19 -14.16
C ALA A 278 18.10 4.17 -14.38
N ALA A 279 18.88 4.64 -13.40
CA ALA A 279 20.33 4.61 -13.47
C ALA A 279 20.88 3.19 -13.58
N ALA A 280 20.30 2.23 -12.85
CA ALA A 280 20.71 0.83 -12.91
C ALA A 280 20.40 0.17 -14.25
N LEU A 281 19.35 0.60 -14.93
CA LEU A 281 18.92 0.09 -16.23
C LEU A 281 19.49 0.87 -17.43
N GLY A 282 20.34 1.87 -17.18
CA GLY A 282 20.91 2.71 -18.23
C GLY A 282 19.87 3.56 -18.97
N THR A 283 18.77 3.89 -18.32
CA THR A 283 17.73 4.76 -18.83
C THR A 283 18.01 6.19 -18.40
N ALA A 284 18.04 7.12 -19.35
CA ALA A 284 18.29 8.52 -19.05
C ALA A 284 17.18 9.11 -18.16
N LEU A 285 17.56 10.02 -17.30
CA LEU A 285 16.63 10.75 -16.44
C LEU A 285 16.38 12.13 -17.05
N VAL A 286 15.12 12.52 -17.18
CA VAL A 286 14.69 13.89 -17.49
C VAL A 286 13.88 14.36 -16.29
N MET A 287 14.38 15.37 -15.57
CA MET A 287 13.85 15.70 -14.26
C MET A 287 13.69 17.19 -14.07
N PHE A 288 12.65 17.58 -13.35
CA PHE A 288 12.56 18.94 -12.83
C PHE A 288 13.74 19.22 -11.88
N PRO A 289 14.23 20.46 -11.77
CA PRO A 289 15.23 20.82 -10.78
C PRO A 289 14.69 20.62 -9.36
N GLY A 290 15.52 20.06 -8.48
CA GLY A 290 15.12 19.76 -7.10
C GLY A 290 16.31 19.29 -6.25
N HIS A 291 16.06 19.02 -4.97
CA HIS A 291 17.07 18.60 -3.99
C HIS A 291 17.39 17.09 -4.07
N TYR A 292 16.37 16.25 -4.29
CA TYR A 292 16.50 14.79 -4.47
C TYR A 292 17.33 14.11 -3.37
N SER A 293 17.16 14.48 -2.12
CA SER A 293 17.98 14.02 -0.98
C SER A 293 19.49 14.14 -1.24
N GLY A 294 19.95 15.12 -2.02
CA GLY A 294 21.34 15.33 -2.38
C GLY A 294 21.98 14.23 -3.24
N THR A 295 21.18 13.33 -3.83
CA THR A 295 21.67 12.15 -4.55
C THR A 295 22.11 12.43 -5.98
N VAL A 296 21.52 13.41 -6.66
CA VAL A 296 21.77 13.74 -8.07
C VAL A 296 21.94 15.23 -8.32
N GLN A 297 22.63 15.56 -9.41
CA GLN A 297 22.88 16.94 -9.84
C GLN A 297 22.44 17.12 -11.30
N PRO A 298 21.80 18.27 -11.64
CA PRO A 298 21.39 18.57 -13.01
C PRO A 298 22.60 18.59 -13.95
N ASP A 299 22.37 18.21 -15.19
CA ASP A 299 23.32 18.18 -16.31
C ASP A 299 24.55 17.28 -16.11
N LYS A 300 24.65 16.67 -14.93
CA LYS A 300 25.67 15.68 -14.59
C LYS A 300 25.10 14.27 -14.54
N HIS A 301 23.94 14.11 -13.91
CA HIS A 301 23.30 12.82 -13.71
C HIS A 301 21.93 12.71 -14.39
N TYR A 302 21.34 13.85 -14.77
CA TYR A 302 20.05 13.90 -15.44
C TYR A 302 19.98 15.14 -16.36
N ILE A 303 19.13 15.09 -17.38
CA ILE A 303 18.78 16.23 -18.22
C ILE A 303 17.80 17.09 -17.42
N LYS A 304 18.18 18.34 -17.16
CA LYS A 304 17.30 19.28 -16.48
C LYS A 304 16.14 19.70 -17.40
N LEU A 305 14.92 19.54 -16.94
CA LEU A 305 13.72 20.07 -17.56
C LEU A 305 13.18 21.20 -16.68
N GLU A 306 13.10 22.41 -17.22
CA GLU A 306 12.53 23.53 -16.47
C GLU A 306 11.05 23.30 -16.21
N LYS A 307 10.55 23.74 -15.03
CA LYS A 307 9.16 23.49 -14.62
C LYS A 307 8.11 24.13 -15.54
N ASP A 308 8.48 25.18 -16.24
CA ASP A 308 7.68 25.85 -17.28
C ASP A 308 7.87 25.25 -18.68
N PHE A 309 8.74 24.24 -18.81
CA PHE A 309 9.11 23.61 -20.09
C PHE A 309 9.79 24.52 -21.09
N SER A 310 10.31 25.67 -20.67
CA SER A 310 10.95 26.68 -21.56
C SER A 310 12.16 26.11 -22.31
N ASN A 311 12.85 25.10 -21.76
CA ASN A 311 14.03 24.48 -22.39
C ASN A 311 13.70 23.15 -23.13
N MET A 312 12.46 22.92 -23.53
CA MET A 312 12.04 21.66 -24.15
C MET A 312 12.81 21.34 -25.45
N ASP A 313 13.16 22.35 -26.25
CA ASP A 313 13.96 22.21 -27.49
C ASP A 313 15.36 21.62 -27.18
N ASP A 314 16.00 22.10 -26.13
CA ASP A 314 17.31 21.59 -25.68
C ASP A 314 17.19 20.15 -25.11
N VAL A 315 16.17 19.88 -24.32
CA VAL A 315 15.89 18.54 -23.79
C VAL A 315 15.74 17.54 -24.93
N VAL A 316 14.96 17.87 -25.95
CA VAL A 316 14.75 16.99 -27.12
C VAL A 316 16.03 16.82 -27.93
N ARG A 317 16.79 17.87 -28.13
CA ARG A 317 18.10 17.79 -28.80
C ARG A 317 19.04 16.84 -28.07
N MET A 318 19.16 16.98 -26.75
CA MET A 318 19.97 16.08 -25.91
C MET A 318 19.46 14.64 -25.94
N LEU A 319 18.16 14.43 -25.90
CA LEU A 319 17.56 13.08 -25.98
C LEU A 319 17.84 12.40 -27.32
N ARG A 320 17.98 13.11 -28.43
CA ARG A 320 18.27 12.56 -29.76
C ARG A 320 19.74 12.27 -29.99
N ASP A 321 20.61 12.81 -29.17
CA ASP A 321 22.05 12.57 -29.24
C ASP A 321 22.41 11.29 -28.48
N ASP A 322 22.63 10.18 -29.21
CA ASP A 322 22.98 8.88 -28.64
C ASP A 322 24.28 8.92 -27.83
N ALA A 323 25.26 9.71 -28.28
CA ALA A 323 26.54 9.82 -27.58
C ALA A 323 26.38 10.58 -26.26
N PHE A 324 25.61 11.67 -26.28
CA PHE A 324 25.28 12.42 -25.06
C PHE A 324 24.54 11.56 -24.05
N VAL A 325 23.47 10.85 -24.48
CA VAL A 325 22.68 9.97 -23.62
C VAL A 325 23.55 8.85 -23.05
N ALA A 326 24.43 8.24 -23.83
CA ALA A 326 25.34 7.20 -23.34
C ALA A 326 26.28 7.72 -22.26
N VAL A 327 26.87 8.89 -22.43
CA VAL A 327 27.75 9.51 -21.42
C VAL A 327 26.98 9.87 -20.15
N LEU A 328 25.79 10.44 -20.29
CA LEU A 328 24.95 10.85 -19.15
C LEU A 328 24.52 9.64 -18.32
N THR A 329 24.01 8.59 -18.97
CA THR A 329 23.56 7.37 -18.29
C THR A 329 24.71 6.63 -17.64
N GLN A 330 25.89 6.63 -18.29
CA GLN A 330 27.11 6.06 -17.72
C GLN A 330 27.52 6.79 -16.43
N ARG A 331 27.53 8.14 -16.44
CA ARG A 331 27.84 8.94 -15.23
C ARG A 331 26.84 8.73 -14.12
N ALA A 332 25.54 8.70 -14.44
CA ALA A 332 24.50 8.40 -13.47
C ALA A 332 24.68 7.02 -12.84
N ALA A 333 24.98 6.00 -13.65
CA ALA A 333 25.22 4.65 -13.16
C ALA A 333 26.52 4.53 -12.35
N ASP A 334 27.61 5.21 -12.75
CA ASP A 334 28.86 5.24 -11.98
C ASP A 334 28.63 5.82 -10.59
N HIS A 335 27.85 6.93 -10.52
CA HIS A 335 27.56 7.62 -9.28
C HIS A 335 26.55 6.85 -8.41
N LEU A 336 25.42 6.45 -8.97
CA LEU A 336 24.29 5.91 -8.19
C LEU A 336 24.38 4.40 -7.97
N VAL A 337 25.02 3.65 -8.87
CA VAL A 337 25.02 2.19 -8.85
C VAL A 337 26.41 1.65 -8.50
N ARG A 338 27.43 1.97 -9.33
CA ARG A 338 28.76 1.34 -9.19
C ARG A 338 29.56 1.86 -8.01
N SER A 339 29.28 3.08 -7.53
CA SER A 339 29.89 3.58 -6.30
C SER A 339 29.60 2.74 -5.07
N GLY A 340 28.51 1.95 -5.11
CA GLY A 340 28.00 1.17 -3.97
C GLY A 340 27.35 2.01 -2.86
N ARG A 341 27.52 3.34 -2.91
CA ARG A 341 27.07 4.28 -1.87
C ARG A 341 25.55 4.31 -1.70
N TRP A 342 24.81 3.98 -2.74
CA TRP A 342 23.35 4.03 -2.77
C TRP A 342 22.72 2.63 -2.87
N GLY A 343 23.50 1.60 -2.51
CA GLY A 343 23.07 0.20 -2.51
C GLY A 343 22.54 -0.22 -1.15
N PHE A 344 21.70 -1.27 -1.15
CA PHE A 344 21.22 -1.88 0.09
C PHE A 344 22.33 -2.36 1.03
N ARG A 345 23.50 -2.75 0.50
CA ARG A 345 24.65 -3.15 1.32
C ARG A 345 25.17 -2.00 2.18
N ASP A 346 25.21 -0.80 1.64
CA ASP A 346 25.66 0.38 2.40
C ASP A 346 24.62 0.81 3.43
N MET A 347 23.34 0.81 3.05
CA MET A 347 22.22 1.04 3.99
C MET A 347 22.28 0.06 5.18
N ILE A 348 22.46 -1.23 4.91
CA ILE A 348 22.54 -2.24 5.98
C ILE A 348 23.80 -2.08 6.82
N ARG A 349 24.92 -1.67 6.23
CA ARG A 349 26.14 -1.36 7.01
C ARG A 349 25.89 -0.21 7.98
N GLN A 350 25.22 0.86 7.55
CA GLN A 350 24.81 1.97 8.41
C GLN A 350 23.85 1.48 9.52
N PHE A 351 22.85 0.69 9.15
CA PHE A 351 21.93 0.08 10.10
C PHE A 351 22.68 -0.74 11.15
N ASP A 352 23.53 -1.67 10.75
CA ASP A 352 24.29 -2.55 11.64
C ASP A 352 25.18 -1.74 12.60
N GLN A 353 25.82 -0.69 12.10
CA GLN A 353 26.64 0.20 12.92
C GLN A 353 25.79 0.91 13.98
N VAL A 354 24.67 1.51 13.58
CA VAL A 354 23.77 2.20 14.51
C VAL A 354 23.24 1.26 15.59
N MET A 355 22.86 0.03 15.19
CA MET A 355 22.36 -0.96 16.13
C MET A 355 23.42 -1.40 17.14
N ASP A 356 24.67 -1.55 16.73
CA ASP A 356 25.79 -1.89 17.63
C ASP A 356 26.11 -0.76 18.61
N GLU A 357 26.03 0.49 18.16
CA GLU A 357 26.27 1.67 19.00
C GLU A 357 25.19 1.86 20.07
N GLU A 358 23.93 1.54 19.74
CA GLU A 358 22.78 1.81 20.61
C GLU A 358 22.39 0.63 21.52
N VAL A 359 22.78 -0.59 21.18
CA VAL A 359 22.49 -1.74 22.03
C VAL A 359 23.29 -1.68 23.31
N LYS A 360 22.60 -1.57 24.43
CA LYS A 360 23.22 -1.69 25.76
C LYS A 360 23.36 -3.18 26.12
N PRO A 361 24.53 -3.60 26.66
CA PRO A 361 24.66 -4.94 27.20
C PRO A 361 23.58 -5.17 28.28
N SER A 362 22.63 -6.06 28.04
CA SER A 362 21.66 -6.41 29.06
C SER A 362 22.06 -7.72 29.73
N ALA A 363 21.96 -7.78 31.08
CA ALA A 363 22.05 -9.02 31.83
C ALA A 363 20.83 -9.88 31.44
N ARG A 364 20.99 -10.75 30.46
CA ARG A 364 19.90 -11.54 29.89
C ARG A 364 19.41 -12.62 30.84
N ARG A 365 18.12 -12.61 31.15
CA ARG A 365 17.43 -13.83 31.54
C ARG A 365 17.46 -14.79 30.33
N ARG A 366 17.72 -16.07 30.56
CA ARG A 366 17.62 -17.09 29.52
C ARG A 366 16.16 -17.13 29.00
N SER A 367 15.94 -16.51 27.85
CA SER A 367 14.67 -16.53 27.16
C SER A 367 14.60 -17.75 26.21
N MET A 368 13.42 -18.03 25.74
CA MET A 368 13.13 -19.05 24.73
C MET A 368 14.02 -18.88 23.49
N PRO A 369 14.52 -19.95 22.85
CA PRO A 369 15.24 -19.83 21.60
C PRO A 369 14.41 -19.12 20.52
N VAL A 370 15.04 -18.22 19.75
CA VAL A 370 14.36 -17.39 18.74
C VAL A 370 13.48 -18.20 17.77
N GLY A 371 14.02 -19.31 17.25
CA GLY A 371 13.26 -20.17 16.34
C GLY A 371 12.00 -20.74 16.99
N HIS A 372 12.05 -21.07 18.28
CA HIS A 372 10.90 -21.57 19.02
C HIS A 372 9.88 -20.44 19.29
N ALA A 373 10.35 -19.24 19.67
CA ALA A 373 9.49 -18.07 19.88
C ALA A 373 8.68 -17.72 18.61
N LEU A 374 9.32 -17.72 17.46
CA LEU A 374 8.66 -17.49 16.18
C LEU A 374 7.71 -18.62 15.79
N ALA A 375 8.12 -19.88 15.95
CA ALA A 375 7.29 -21.04 15.62
C ALA A 375 6.02 -21.09 16.48
N VAL A 376 6.11 -20.74 17.78
CA VAL A 376 4.94 -20.65 18.66
C VAL A 376 4.01 -19.53 18.22
N ALA A 377 4.55 -18.34 17.89
CA ALA A 377 3.76 -17.23 17.39
C ALA A 377 3.05 -17.58 16.08
N GLU A 378 3.76 -18.14 15.10
CA GLU A 378 3.21 -18.56 13.81
C GLU A 378 2.16 -19.66 13.94
N ARG A 379 2.36 -20.62 14.85
CA ARG A 379 1.38 -21.68 15.12
C ARG A 379 0.07 -21.09 15.59
N ASN A 380 0.11 -20.10 16.49
CA ASN A 380 -1.08 -19.43 16.99
C ASN A 380 -1.79 -18.57 15.93
N LEU A 381 -1.07 -18.10 14.91
CA LEU A 381 -1.67 -17.46 13.74
C LEU A 381 -2.39 -18.45 12.82
N ARG A 382 -1.80 -19.65 12.65
CA ARG A 382 -2.29 -20.66 11.68
C ARG A 382 -3.47 -21.48 12.19
N VAL A 383 -3.59 -21.66 13.51
CA VAL A 383 -4.63 -22.51 14.12
C VAL A 383 -5.52 -21.68 15.02
N PRO A 384 -6.79 -21.45 14.66
CA PRO A 384 -7.74 -20.84 15.59
C PRO A 384 -7.83 -21.67 16.86
N PRO A 385 -7.82 -21.07 18.05
CA PRO A 385 -8.01 -21.79 19.31
C PRO A 385 -9.25 -22.68 19.24
N PRO A 386 -9.27 -23.85 19.89
CA PRO A 386 -10.42 -24.74 19.91
C PRO A 386 -11.73 -24.05 20.31
N ALA A 387 -11.68 -23.15 21.29
CA ALA A 387 -12.79 -22.28 21.68
C ALA A 387 -13.35 -21.44 20.54
N THR A 388 -12.48 -20.97 19.61
CA THR A 388 -12.91 -20.21 18.44
C THR A 388 -13.62 -21.10 17.41
N ARG A 389 -13.24 -22.37 17.28
CA ARG A 389 -13.91 -23.34 16.41
C ARG A 389 -15.30 -23.69 16.95
N VAL A 390 -15.39 -23.97 18.24
CA VAL A 390 -16.66 -24.24 18.92
C VAL A 390 -17.58 -23.03 18.85
N MET A 391 -17.06 -21.82 19.14
CA MET A 391 -17.84 -20.58 19.07
C MET A 391 -18.35 -20.29 17.66
N ARG A 392 -17.60 -20.63 16.61
CA ARG A 392 -18.05 -20.48 15.21
C ARG A 392 -19.17 -21.46 14.86
N ALA A 393 -19.08 -22.68 15.31
CA ALA A 393 -20.14 -23.68 15.14
C ALA A 393 -21.42 -23.26 15.88
N VAL A 394 -21.28 -22.78 17.12
CA VAL A 394 -22.39 -22.29 17.96
C VAL A 394 -23.03 -21.04 17.37
N VAL A 395 -22.23 -20.06 16.90
CA VAL A 395 -22.74 -18.84 16.25
C VAL A 395 -23.46 -19.15 14.95
N GLY A 396 -22.95 -20.12 14.16
CA GLY A 396 -23.61 -20.59 12.93
C GLY A 396 -24.95 -21.28 13.23
N ALA A 397 -25.00 -22.14 14.22
CA ALA A 397 -26.22 -22.86 14.65
C ALA A 397 -27.24 -21.90 15.30
N ALA A 398 -26.78 -20.98 16.17
CA ALA A 398 -27.61 -19.97 16.81
C ALA A 398 -28.16 -18.94 15.78
N GLY A 399 -27.37 -18.57 14.76
CA GLY A 399 -27.81 -17.74 13.66
C GLY A 399 -28.94 -18.39 12.87
N ALA A 400 -28.80 -19.66 12.52
CA ALA A 400 -29.83 -20.41 11.81
C ALA A 400 -31.12 -20.57 12.64
N LEU A 401 -31.00 -20.83 13.93
CA LEU A 401 -32.15 -20.95 14.86
C LEU A 401 -32.87 -19.59 15.05
N ARG A 402 -32.11 -18.52 15.28
CA ARG A 402 -32.66 -17.16 15.40
C ARG A 402 -33.33 -16.68 14.12
N GLY A 403 -32.72 -16.96 12.95
CA GLY A 403 -33.31 -16.63 11.65
C GLY A 403 -34.69 -17.27 11.47
N ARG A 404 -34.84 -18.55 11.87
CA ARG A 404 -36.14 -19.25 11.86
C ARG A 404 -37.14 -18.67 12.86
N GLN A 405 -36.69 -18.15 14.01
CA GLN A 405 -37.55 -17.50 15.00
C GLN A 405 -38.06 -16.13 14.49
N PHE A 406 -37.21 -15.33 13.84
CA PHE A 406 -37.60 -14.07 13.23
C PHE A 406 -38.59 -14.26 12.08
N ALA A 407 -38.34 -15.24 11.22
CA ALA A 407 -39.26 -15.59 10.14
C ALA A 407 -40.65 -16.02 10.65
N ARG A 408 -40.70 -16.77 11.79
CA ARG A 408 -41.96 -17.14 12.43
C ARG A 408 -42.70 -15.97 13.09
N ARG A 409 -42.03 -14.86 13.39
CA ARG A 409 -42.61 -13.63 13.94
C ARG A 409 -43.02 -12.63 12.86
N GLY A 410 -42.92 -13.00 11.59
CA GLY A 410 -43.26 -12.11 10.47
C GLY A 410 -42.16 -11.12 10.07
N ASP A 411 -41.02 -11.10 10.77
CA ASP A 411 -39.84 -10.32 10.40
C ASP A 411 -38.97 -11.13 9.45
N ILE A 412 -39.41 -11.18 8.20
CA ILE A 412 -38.81 -11.99 7.13
C ILE A 412 -37.43 -11.44 6.74
N GLU A 413 -37.24 -10.10 6.79
CA GLU A 413 -36.00 -9.45 6.39
C GLU A 413 -34.85 -9.74 7.36
N SER A 414 -35.06 -9.50 8.65
CA SER A 414 -34.06 -9.82 9.68
C SER A 414 -33.79 -11.34 9.74
N GLY A 415 -34.81 -12.15 9.50
CA GLY A 415 -34.69 -13.61 9.44
C GLY A 415 -33.82 -14.06 8.27
N ALA A 416 -34.02 -13.53 7.08
CA ALA A 416 -33.25 -13.83 5.89
C ALA A 416 -31.80 -13.40 6.04
N LEU A 417 -31.56 -12.24 6.63
CA LEU A 417 -30.22 -11.71 6.91
C LEU A 417 -29.40 -12.62 7.81
N ILE A 418 -30.00 -13.07 8.90
CA ILE A 418 -29.35 -13.95 9.87
C ILE A 418 -29.08 -15.33 9.27
N VAL A 419 -29.96 -15.84 8.45
CA VAL A 419 -29.75 -17.09 7.70
C VAL A 419 -28.61 -16.94 6.70
N LYS A 420 -28.56 -15.84 5.93
CA LYS A 420 -27.47 -15.55 5.00
C LYS A 420 -26.12 -15.42 5.69
N ALA A 421 -26.06 -14.72 6.81
CA ALA A 421 -24.84 -14.64 7.64
C ALA A 421 -24.40 -16.02 8.17
N GLY A 422 -25.34 -16.85 8.61
CA GLY A 422 -25.08 -18.22 9.03
C GLY A 422 -24.57 -19.11 7.88
N MET A 423 -25.13 -18.95 6.67
CA MET A 423 -24.67 -19.65 5.48
C MET A 423 -23.26 -19.23 5.06
N ALA A 424 -22.93 -17.93 5.13
CA ALA A 424 -21.60 -17.44 4.86
C ALA A 424 -20.56 -18.01 5.83
N VAL A 425 -20.86 -18.02 7.12
CA VAL A 425 -20.00 -18.66 8.14
C VAL A 425 -19.82 -20.15 7.85
N ARG A 426 -20.88 -20.85 7.48
CA ARG A 426 -20.84 -22.28 7.15
C ARG A 426 -20.02 -22.53 5.87
N ALA A 427 -20.19 -21.72 4.83
CA ALA A 427 -19.43 -21.80 3.60
C ALA A 427 -17.92 -21.61 3.85
N VAL A 428 -17.55 -20.58 4.63
CA VAL A 428 -16.16 -20.32 5.03
C VAL A 428 -15.56 -21.47 5.82
N LEU A 429 -16.35 -22.11 6.68
CA LEU A 429 -15.88 -23.24 7.50
C LEU A 429 -15.74 -24.54 6.68
N GLY A 430 -16.59 -24.72 5.68
CA GLY A 430 -16.60 -25.92 4.83
C GLY A 430 -15.60 -25.89 3.67
N ASP A 431 -15.27 -24.70 3.15
CA ASP A 431 -14.43 -24.54 1.97
C ASP A 431 -12.99 -24.11 2.37
N PRO A 432 -11.96 -24.91 2.02
CA PRO A 432 -10.56 -24.58 2.34
C PRO A 432 -10.10 -23.26 1.70
N GLU A 433 -10.58 -22.94 0.51
CA GLU A 433 -10.21 -21.70 -0.22
C GLU A 433 -10.82 -20.47 0.44
N LEU A 434 -12.12 -20.51 0.76
CA LEU A 434 -12.78 -19.45 1.51
C LEU A 434 -12.17 -19.25 2.89
N ARG A 435 -11.74 -20.33 3.54
CA ARG A 435 -10.98 -20.24 4.81
C ARG A 435 -9.64 -19.53 4.63
N SER A 436 -8.95 -19.78 3.51
CA SER A 436 -7.69 -19.09 3.18
C SER A 436 -7.94 -17.59 2.97
N VAL A 437 -8.96 -17.24 2.19
CA VAL A 437 -9.39 -15.86 1.96
C VAL A 437 -9.77 -15.17 3.28
N TYR A 438 -10.55 -15.83 4.13
CA TYR A 438 -10.90 -15.31 5.46
C TYR A 438 -9.68 -15.03 6.31
N ARG A 439 -8.72 -15.96 6.36
CA ARG A 439 -7.48 -15.77 7.13
C ARG A 439 -6.65 -14.61 6.60
N THR A 440 -6.51 -14.52 5.28
CA THR A 440 -5.80 -13.42 4.63
C THR A 440 -6.48 -12.09 4.93
N GLY A 441 -7.79 -11.99 4.76
CA GLY A 441 -8.55 -10.80 5.09
C GLY A 441 -8.44 -10.41 6.57
N ARG A 442 -8.44 -11.40 7.49
CA ARG A 442 -8.23 -11.13 8.92
C ARG A 442 -6.83 -10.60 9.21
N ARG A 443 -5.81 -11.09 8.53
CA ARG A 443 -4.44 -10.55 8.63
C ARG A 443 -4.35 -9.13 8.10
N LEU A 444 -5.07 -8.85 7.02
CA LEU A 444 -5.16 -7.51 6.44
C LEU A 444 -6.03 -6.55 7.29
N GLY A 445 -6.57 -7.00 8.43
CA GLY A 445 -7.30 -6.17 9.38
C GLY A 445 -8.77 -5.96 9.08
N TYR A 446 -9.36 -6.69 8.13
CA TYR A 446 -10.80 -6.61 7.89
C TYR A 446 -11.61 -7.00 9.12
N SER A 447 -12.69 -6.29 9.40
CA SER A 447 -13.62 -6.67 10.45
C SER A 447 -14.26 -8.02 10.14
N ARG A 448 -14.75 -8.74 11.17
CA ARG A 448 -15.45 -10.01 10.94
C ARG A 448 -16.69 -9.84 10.09
N ALA A 449 -17.41 -8.74 10.30
CA ALA A 449 -18.62 -8.44 9.56
C ALA A 449 -18.32 -8.16 8.09
N ALA A 450 -17.33 -7.32 7.79
CA ALA A 450 -16.91 -7.04 6.42
C ALA A 450 -16.49 -8.31 5.69
N LEU A 451 -15.68 -9.16 6.33
CA LEU A 451 -15.26 -10.42 5.73
C LEU A 451 -16.43 -11.39 5.50
N LEU A 452 -17.41 -11.41 6.38
CA LEU A 452 -18.58 -12.26 6.20
C LEU A 452 -19.41 -11.83 4.99
N VAL A 453 -19.58 -10.53 4.78
CA VAL A 453 -20.27 -10.00 3.59
C VAL A 453 -19.50 -10.34 2.32
N GLU A 454 -18.21 -10.03 2.27
CA GLU A 454 -17.36 -10.31 1.12
C GLU A 454 -17.29 -11.81 0.77
N LEU A 455 -17.23 -12.66 1.80
CA LEU A 455 -17.17 -14.11 1.63
C LEU A 455 -18.52 -14.73 1.26
N LEU A 456 -19.63 -14.13 1.68
CA LEU A 456 -20.95 -14.53 1.21
C LEU A 456 -21.06 -14.32 -0.28
N GLU A 457 -20.70 -13.14 -0.78
CA GLU A 457 -20.71 -12.84 -2.20
C GLU A 457 -19.76 -13.75 -2.98
N LEU A 458 -18.53 -13.94 -2.47
CA LEU A 458 -17.56 -14.84 -3.09
C LEU A 458 -18.07 -16.29 -3.11
N SER A 459 -18.70 -16.75 -2.05
CA SER A 459 -19.32 -18.08 -1.95
C SER A 459 -20.43 -18.25 -3.00
N LEU A 460 -21.27 -17.24 -3.18
CA LEU A 460 -22.34 -17.27 -4.20
C LEU A 460 -21.77 -17.24 -5.61
N MET A 461 -20.76 -16.43 -5.88
CA MET A 461 -20.07 -16.40 -7.18
C MET A 461 -19.39 -17.75 -7.50
N LEU A 462 -18.73 -18.37 -6.52
CA LEU A 462 -18.12 -19.70 -6.67
C LEU A 462 -19.17 -20.78 -6.94
N ARG A 463 -20.30 -20.76 -6.25
CA ARG A 463 -21.41 -21.69 -6.47
C ARG A 463 -22.05 -21.49 -7.84
N ALA A 464 -22.23 -20.22 -8.25
CA ALA A 464 -22.73 -19.91 -9.59
C ALA A 464 -21.78 -20.39 -10.68
N ALA A 465 -20.48 -20.19 -10.51
CA ALA A 465 -19.44 -20.63 -11.45
C ALA A 465 -19.34 -22.17 -11.55
N ARG A 466 -19.65 -22.88 -10.47
CA ARG A 466 -19.71 -24.36 -10.44
C ARG A 466 -21.04 -24.94 -10.93
N GLY A 467 -22.02 -24.09 -11.25
CA GLY A 467 -23.36 -24.54 -11.59
C GLY A 467 -24.21 -25.05 -10.43
N ASP A 468 -23.74 -24.85 -9.19
CA ASP A 468 -24.36 -25.39 -7.96
C ASP A 468 -25.56 -24.56 -7.47
N LEU A 469 -25.91 -23.45 -8.14
CA LEU A 469 -27.08 -22.64 -7.79
C LEU A 469 -28.27 -23.05 -8.66
N PRO A 470 -29.44 -23.34 -8.07
CA PRO A 470 -30.66 -23.53 -8.82
C PRO A 470 -30.96 -22.31 -9.69
N SER A 471 -31.48 -22.53 -10.90
CA SER A 471 -31.76 -21.47 -11.88
C SER A 471 -32.69 -20.35 -11.38
N ARG A 472 -33.42 -20.60 -10.29
CA ARG A 472 -34.32 -19.65 -9.65
C ARG A 472 -33.64 -18.76 -8.57
N GLU A 473 -32.39 -19.02 -8.20
CA GLU A 473 -31.65 -18.28 -7.16
C GLU A 473 -30.42 -17.55 -7.68
N ARG A 474 -30.43 -17.13 -8.94
CA ARG A 474 -29.38 -16.23 -9.44
C ARG A 474 -29.67 -14.82 -8.94
N PHE A 475 -28.85 -14.37 -8.01
CA PHE A 475 -28.89 -13.01 -7.49
C PHE A 475 -27.62 -12.27 -7.93
N GLU A 476 -27.77 -11.05 -8.43
CA GLU A 476 -26.68 -10.10 -8.48
C GLU A 476 -26.57 -9.41 -7.12
N LEU A 477 -25.40 -9.49 -6.51
CA LEU A 477 -25.09 -8.75 -5.30
C LEU A 477 -24.34 -7.49 -5.70
N SER A 478 -24.95 -6.35 -5.47
CA SER A 478 -24.28 -5.06 -5.56
C SER A 478 -24.00 -4.53 -4.16
N SER A 479 -22.84 -3.93 -3.98
CA SER A 479 -22.50 -3.25 -2.74
C SER A 479 -22.12 -1.81 -3.07
N ALA A 480 -22.76 -0.87 -2.41
CA ALA A 480 -22.44 0.55 -2.50
C ALA A 480 -21.97 1.03 -1.12
N PHE A 481 -20.89 1.81 -1.13
CA PHE A 481 -20.39 2.44 0.06
C PHE A 481 -20.82 3.92 0.09
N ASP A 482 -21.58 4.30 1.09
CA ASP A 482 -21.90 5.68 1.36
C ASP A 482 -20.81 6.31 2.24
N ALA A 483 -19.88 7.00 1.59
CA ALA A 483 -18.75 7.64 2.26
C ALA A 483 -19.18 8.76 3.23
N ALA A 484 -20.32 9.41 2.97
CA ALA A 484 -20.81 10.50 3.80
C ALA A 484 -21.39 9.98 5.13
N ARG A 485 -21.98 8.77 5.10
CA ARG A 485 -22.57 8.13 6.29
C ARG A 485 -21.67 7.09 6.93
N GLY A 486 -20.57 6.73 6.26
CA GLY A 486 -19.73 5.65 6.72
C GLY A 486 -20.40 4.26 6.68
N VAL A 487 -21.36 4.05 5.81
CA VAL A 487 -22.20 2.86 5.76
C VAL A 487 -21.97 2.09 4.47
N LEU A 488 -21.74 0.78 4.58
CA LEU A 488 -21.74 -0.15 3.46
C LEU A 488 -23.13 -0.73 3.28
N ARG A 489 -23.74 -0.46 2.12
CA ARG A 489 -25.02 -1.04 1.74
C ARG A 489 -24.81 -2.20 0.77
N VAL A 490 -25.33 -3.36 1.09
CA VAL A 490 -25.33 -4.54 0.22
C VAL A 490 -26.75 -4.81 -0.25
N VAL A 491 -26.96 -4.83 -1.56
CA VAL A 491 -28.26 -5.07 -2.18
C VAL A 491 -28.18 -6.37 -2.99
N SER A 492 -29.12 -7.27 -2.81
CA SER A 492 -29.27 -8.45 -3.67
C SER A 492 -30.42 -8.25 -4.65
N VAL A 493 -30.16 -8.44 -5.95
CA VAL A 493 -31.15 -8.30 -7.02
C VAL A 493 -31.32 -9.64 -7.73
N PRO A 494 -32.54 -10.16 -7.93
CA PRO A 494 -32.76 -11.38 -8.69
C PRO A 494 -32.30 -11.22 -10.15
N VAL A 495 -31.50 -12.16 -10.66
CA VAL A 495 -31.12 -12.20 -12.09
C VAL A 495 -32.24 -12.80 -12.90
N GLY A 496 -32.94 -12.01 -13.67
CA GLY A 496 -33.99 -12.50 -14.58
C GLY A 496 -35.23 -11.61 -14.73
N SER A 497 -35.42 -10.64 -13.88
CA SER A 497 -36.34 -9.53 -14.15
C SER A 497 -35.64 -8.59 -15.13
N GLY A 498 -36.03 -8.61 -16.41
CA GLY A 498 -35.50 -7.71 -17.44
C GLY A 498 -35.68 -6.25 -17.02
N SER A 499 -34.78 -5.76 -16.22
CA SER A 499 -34.83 -4.39 -15.74
C SER A 499 -34.26 -3.46 -16.79
N ARG A 500 -35.14 -2.79 -17.48
CA ARG A 500 -34.86 -1.44 -17.97
C ARG A 500 -34.49 -0.58 -16.77
N ALA A 501 -33.35 0.07 -16.84
CA ALA A 501 -33.00 1.12 -15.91
C ALA A 501 -34.17 2.10 -15.76
N GLY A 502 -34.70 2.24 -14.55
CA GLY A 502 -35.67 3.29 -14.30
C GLY A 502 -36.90 2.96 -13.45
N VAL A 503 -37.00 1.80 -12.80
CA VAL A 503 -38.11 1.56 -11.87
C VAL A 503 -37.57 1.38 -10.45
N ALA A 504 -37.77 2.39 -9.64
CA ALA A 504 -37.68 2.30 -8.20
C ALA A 504 -38.79 1.33 -7.71
N GLY A 505 -38.42 0.22 -7.09
CA GLY A 505 -39.39 -0.64 -6.44
C GLY A 505 -39.15 -2.12 -6.68
N GLU A 506 -38.22 -2.65 -5.97
CA GLU A 506 -38.23 -3.92 -5.25
C GLU A 506 -36.80 -4.14 -4.72
N GLN A 507 -36.55 -3.47 -3.63
CA GLN A 507 -35.33 -3.64 -2.85
C GLN A 507 -35.51 -4.92 -2.04
N VAL A 508 -34.86 -5.99 -2.48
CA VAL A 508 -35.12 -7.30 -1.91
C VAL A 508 -34.39 -7.52 -0.58
N ASP A 509 -33.21 -6.97 -0.36
CA ASP A 509 -32.50 -6.98 0.92
C ASP A 509 -31.37 -5.94 0.94
N SER A 510 -31.33 -5.02 1.89
CA SER A 510 -30.19 -4.14 2.14
C SER A 510 -29.64 -4.32 3.56
N ILE A 511 -28.33 -4.45 3.66
CA ILE A 511 -27.62 -4.52 4.94
C ILE A 511 -26.79 -3.26 5.07
N GLU A 512 -27.02 -2.49 6.14
CA GLU A 512 -26.21 -1.31 6.46
C GLU A 512 -25.18 -1.67 7.55
N TRP A 513 -23.91 -1.33 7.32
CA TRP A 513 -22.80 -1.62 8.23
C TRP A 513 -22.01 -0.34 8.51
N ASP A 514 -21.66 -0.12 9.79
CA ASP A 514 -20.88 1.03 10.21
C ASP A 514 -19.44 0.99 9.67
N HIS A 515 -19.02 2.11 9.11
CA HIS A 515 -17.73 2.28 8.42
C HIS A 515 -16.52 2.40 9.35
N SER A 516 -16.72 2.62 10.65
CA SER A 516 -15.58 2.75 11.59
C SER A 516 -14.61 1.55 11.53
N ALA A 517 -15.09 0.42 10.98
CA ALA A 517 -14.31 -0.79 10.73
C ALA A 517 -13.52 -0.79 9.39
N PHE A 518 -13.78 0.12 8.47
CA PHE A 518 -13.26 0.10 7.08
C PHE A 518 -12.22 1.20 6.78
N GLY A 519 -12.05 2.17 7.67
CA GLY A 519 -11.10 3.26 7.47
C GLY A 519 -9.69 2.77 7.16
N GLY A 520 -9.19 3.02 5.98
CA GLY A 520 -7.83 2.73 5.53
C GLY A 520 -7.68 1.66 4.45
N ILE A 521 -8.77 1.01 4.01
CA ILE A 521 -8.69 -0.06 3.01
C ILE A 521 -8.92 0.46 1.58
N VAL A 522 -9.54 1.61 1.42
CA VAL A 522 -9.84 2.21 0.11
C VAL A 522 -8.57 2.52 -0.70
N GLU A 523 -7.43 2.74 -0.06
CA GLU A 523 -6.17 3.07 -0.74
C GLU A 523 -5.42 1.86 -1.34
N LEU A 524 -5.72 0.63 -0.90
CA LEU A 524 -4.96 -0.55 -1.34
C LEU A 524 -5.46 -1.18 -2.64
N VAL A 525 -6.56 -0.71 -3.22
CA VAL A 525 -7.32 -1.53 -4.17
C VAL A 525 -7.75 -0.81 -5.45
N ARG A 526 -7.14 0.31 -5.81
CA ARG A 526 -7.49 1.08 -7.02
C ARG A 526 -7.09 0.51 -8.41
N PRO A 527 -6.23 -0.52 -8.59
CA PRO A 527 -5.80 -0.92 -9.95
C PRO A 527 -6.83 -1.63 -10.83
N ALA A 528 -7.96 -2.09 -10.30
CA ALA A 528 -8.93 -2.86 -11.09
C ALA A 528 -10.16 -2.07 -11.56
N VAL A 529 -10.18 -0.75 -11.36
CA VAL A 529 -11.26 0.15 -11.83
C VAL A 529 -11.36 0.20 -13.35
N SER A 530 -10.27 -0.12 -14.08
CA SER A 530 -10.28 -0.22 -15.56
C SER A 530 -11.17 -1.34 -16.12
N VAL A 531 -11.66 -2.24 -15.27
CA VAL A 531 -12.52 -3.36 -15.67
C VAL A 531 -14.00 -3.08 -15.37
N GLY A 532 -14.36 -1.87 -14.96
CA GLY A 532 -15.74 -1.51 -14.60
C GLY A 532 -16.22 -2.11 -13.26
N ILE A 533 -15.29 -2.54 -12.43
CA ILE A 533 -15.53 -3.11 -11.10
C ILE A 533 -15.30 -2.00 -10.08
N GLY A 534 -16.30 -1.60 -9.33
CA GLY A 534 -16.17 -0.58 -8.28
C GLY A 534 -15.21 -0.99 -7.15
N SER A 535 -14.85 -0.06 -6.27
CA SER A 535 -13.85 -0.23 -5.20
C SER A 535 -14.03 -1.50 -4.34
N ASN A 536 -15.26 -1.98 -4.18
CA ASN A 536 -15.56 -3.24 -3.49
C ASN A 536 -15.25 -4.48 -4.33
N GLY A 537 -15.46 -4.43 -5.65
CA GLY A 537 -15.12 -5.52 -6.57
C GLY A 537 -13.62 -5.79 -6.61
N VAL A 538 -12.81 -4.75 -6.50
CA VAL A 538 -11.35 -4.85 -6.45
C VAL A 538 -10.86 -5.56 -5.19
N ARG A 539 -11.48 -5.32 -4.03
CA ARG A 539 -11.20 -6.07 -2.80
C ARG A 539 -11.49 -7.55 -2.93
N LYS A 540 -12.64 -7.88 -3.55
CA LYS A 540 -12.99 -9.27 -3.85
C LYS A 540 -11.96 -9.90 -4.76
N PHE A 541 -11.50 -9.16 -5.75
CA PHE A 541 -10.46 -9.60 -6.67
C PHE A 541 -9.14 -9.87 -5.97
N GLU A 542 -8.68 -9.02 -5.06
CA GLU A 542 -7.46 -9.27 -4.28
C GLU A 542 -7.58 -10.48 -3.35
N LEU A 543 -8.70 -10.59 -2.65
CA LEU A 543 -8.97 -11.75 -1.82
C LEU A 543 -9.02 -13.03 -2.66
N MET A 544 -9.61 -12.97 -3.85
CA MET A 544 -9.65 -14.07 -4.82
C MET A 544 -8.26 -14.33 -5.42
N ALA A 545 -7.48 -13.31 -5.74
CA ALA A 545 -6.13 -13.46 -6.26
C ALA A 545 -5.19 -14.13 -5.25
N GLN A 546 -5.35 -13.83 -3.96
CA GLN A 546 -4.62 -14.51 -2.89
C GLN A 546 -5.04 -15.98 -2.72
N ALA A 547 -6.32 -16.29 -2.90
CA ALA A 547 -6.82 -17.66 -2.93
C ALA A 547 -6.37 -18.38 -4.23
N GLY A 548 -6.41 -17.69 -5.36
CA GLY A 548 -6.08 -18.20 -6.69
C GLY A 548 -4.58 -18.42 -6.94
N LYS A 549 -3.68 -17.89 -6.09
CA LYS A 549 -2.26 -18.27 -6.12
C LYS A 549 -2.03 -19.77 -5.91
N ARG A 550 -2.98 -20.44 -5.27
CA ARG A 550 -2.95 -21.89 -5.06
C ARG A 550 -3.71 -22.68 -6.13
N ASP A 551 -4.67 -22.06 -6.82
CA ASP A 551 -5.40 -22.64 -7.93
C ASP A 551 -5.75 -21.55 -8.96
N PRO A 552 -4.88 -21.33 -9.98
CA PRO A 552 -5.13 -20.36 -11.06
C PRO A 552 -6.39 -20.65 -11.88
N GLN A 553 -6.83 -21.90 -11.93
CA GLN A 553 -8.07 -22.28 -12.66
C GLN A 553 -9.32 -21.86 -11.86
N LEU A 554 -9.26 -21.85 -10.53
CA LEU A 554 -10.32 -21.34 -9.69
C LEU A 554 -10.56 -19.85 -9.97
N LEU A 555 -9.50 -19.06 -10.05
CA LEU A 555 -9.58 -17.64 -10.38
C LEU A 555 -10.24 -17.42 -11.75
N ARG A 556 -9.84 -18.18 -12.77
CA ARG A 556 -10.44 -18.11 -14.11
C ARG A 556 -11.92 -18.48 -14.10
N ARG A 557 -12.33 -19.52 -13.36
CA ARG A 557 -13.73 -19.94 -13.24
C ARG A 557 -14.59 -18.90 -12.54
N VAL A 558 -14.06 -18.23 -11.53
CA VAL A 558 -14.77 -17.18 -10.77
C VAL A 558 -14.89 -15.90 -11.57
N LEU A 559 -13.87 -15.56 -12.36
CA LEU A 559 -13.85 -14.34 -13.16
C LEU A 559 -14.55 -14.49 -14.52
N ALA A 560 -14.65 -15.71 -15.05
CA ALA A 560 -15.27 -15.95 -16.36
C ALA A 560 -16.69 -15.34 -16.50
N PRO A 561 -17.59 -15.43 -15.51
CA PRO A 561 -18.89 -14.79 -15.57
C PRO A 561 -18.83 -13.25 -15.56
N VAL A 562 -17.78 -12.68 -14.94
CA VAL A 562 -17.59 -11.22 -14.83
C VAL A 562 -16.94 -10.67 -16.09
N MET A 563 -15.99 -11.41 -16.68
CA MET A 563 -15.25 -11.00 -17.89
C MET A 563 -16.02 -11.25 -19.19
N GLY A 564 -16.99 -12.17 -19.19
CA GLY A 564 -17.77 -12.53 -20.38
C GLY A 564 -18.98 -11.63 -20.68
N SER A 565 -19.27 -10.63 -19.85
CA SER A 565 -20.43 -9.74 -20.05
C SER A 565 -20.11 -8.30 -19.60
N PRO A 566 -19.51 -7.49 -20.48
CA PRO A 566 -19.12 -6.11 -20.13
C PRO A 566 -20.30 -5.18 -19.80
N ALA A 567 -21.53 -5.60 -20.07
CA ALA A 567 -22.72 -4.74 -19.94
C ALA A 567 -23.49 -4.88 -18.61
N ARG A 568 -23.06 -5.73 -17.66
CA ARG A 568 -23.90 -6.07 -16.50
C ARG A 568 -23.27 -5.93 -15.12
N VAL A 569 -22.07 -5.39 -15.01
CA VAL A 569 -21.50 -5.05 -13.72
C VAL A 569 -21.38 -3.53 -13.63
N SER A 570 -22.50 -2.84 -13.69
CA SER A 570 -22.55 -1.45 -13.22
C SER A 570 -22.73 -1.47 -11.71
N ILE A 571 -21.63 -1.45 -10.99
CA ILE A 571 -21.65 -1.06 -9.58
C ILE A 571 -21.61 0.46 -9.60
N PRO A 572 -22.61 1.17 -9.05
CA PRO A 572 -22.52 2.62 -8.94
C PRO A 572 -21.29 2.95 -8.13
N VAL A 573 -20.38 3.69 -8.73
CA VAL A 573 -19.29 4.35 -8.02
C VAL A 573 -19.93 5.57 -7.37
N ALA A 574 -20.08 5.57 -6.06
CA ALA A 574 -20.29 6.79 -5.30
C ALA A 574 -18.93 7.38 -4.93
#